data_3c4eaa4d8524e39fb16c5559315a830e
#
_entry.id   3c4eaa4d8524e39fb16c5559315a830e
#
_cell.length_a   1.000
_cell.length_b   1.000
_cell.length_c   1.000
_cell.angle_alpha   90.00
_cell.angle_beta   90.00
_cell.angle_gamma   90.00
#
_symmetry.space_group_name_H-M   'P 1'
#
loop_
_entity.id
_entity.type
_entity.pdbx_description
1 polymer ?
#
loop_
_entity_poly.entity_id
_entity_poly.type
_entity_poly.pdbx_seq_one_letter_code
_entity_poly.pdbx_strand_id
1 'polypeptide(L)'
;MSTMTLYTRFSDSQFLHIGTYCKLAIDGETRYFQWNGHWIDLKPSTFEYYRDNDDTHFAESSIEEIAVLVPEAFIAAGALLDSLTAQSIATAAHAGQVDKLGADYIEHPARVAANFDAVTQSTEHCAAWLHDVLEDSPVTARQLLEAGVPRAVVETVLLLTRNSAVPSDFYYDRIRDHEAARAVKLADIADNTAEWRTSQLDPATRSKLAEKYTKARAALEPRRKK
;
A
#
# COMPACT_ATOMS: atom_id res chain seq x y z
N MET A 1 -6.18 -14.45 7.00
CA MET A 1 -5.73 -13.48 8.04
C MET A 1 -4.21 -13.38 7.94
N SER A 2 -3.72 -12.15 7.89
CA SER A 2 -2.28 -11.89 7.89
C SER A 2 -1.72 -11.99 9.31
N THR A 3 -0.57 -12.63 9.48
CA THR A 3 0.12 -12.73 10.77
C THR A 3 1.57 -12.30 10.62
N MET A 4 2.06 -11.59 11.62
CA MET A 4 3.45 -11.13 11.69
C MET A 4 4.11 -11.71 12.94
N THR A 5 5.30 -12.26 12.78
CA THR A 5 6.16 -12.70 13.88
C THR A 5 7.50 -12.00 13.77
N LEU A 6 7.96 -11.40 14.84
CA LEU A 6 9.24 -10.70 14.93
C LEU A 6 10.27 -11.58 15.66
N TYR A 7 11.52 -11.45 15.26
CA TYR A 7 12.64 -12.19 15.84
C TYR A 7 13.82 -11.28 16.07
N THR A 8 14.58 -11.56 17.15
CA THR A 8 15.87 -10.95 17.42
C THR A 8 16.97 -12.00 17.38
N ARG A 9 18.17 -11.55 17.04
CA ARG A 9 19.37 -12.36 17.03
C ARG A 9 20.45 -11.68 17.86
N PHE A 10 21.05 -12.41 18.80
CA PHE A 10 22.13 -11.94 19.66
C PHE A 10 23.37 -12.80 19.46
N SER A 11 24.57 -12.23 19.65
CA SER A 11 25.80 -13.00 19.72
C SER A 11 25.89 -13.73 21.07
N ASP A 12 26.24 -15.01 21.08
CA ASP A 12 26.36 -15.81 22.30
C ASP A 12 27.45 -15.29 23.24
N SER A 13 28.54 -14.75 22.69
CA SER A 13 29.69 -14.34 23.48
C SER A 13 29.51 -13.05 24.27
N GLN A 14 28.60 -12.16 23.87
CA GLN A 14 28.41 -10.83 24.49
C GLN A 14 26.95 -10.42 24.71
N PHE A 15 25.98 -11.25 24.33
CA PHE A 15 24.55 -10.90 24.28
C PHE A 15 24.29 -9.58 23.53
N LEU A 16 25.12 -9.31 22.51
CA LEU A 16 24.96 -8.12 21.69
C LEU A 16 23.91 -8.37 20.61
N HIS A 17 22.92 -7.46 20.48
CA HIS A 17 21.94 -7.51 19.40
C HIS A 17 22.64 -7.36 18.04
N ILE A 18 22.47 -8.35 17.16
CA ILE A 18 23.12 -8.42 15.84
C ILE A 18 22.14 -8.50 14.69
N GLY A 19 20.85 -8.55 14.96
CA GLY A 19 19.85 -8.52 13.89
C GLY A 19 18.41 -8.58 14.37
N THR A 20 17.52 -7.97 13.60
CA THR A 20 16.06 -8.05 13.75
C THR A 20 15.46 -8.58 12.46
N TYR A 21 14.50 -9.49 12.59
CA TYR A 21 13.89 -10.19 11.45
C TYR A 21 12.38 -10.20 11.60
N CYS A 22 11.68 -10.32 10.47
CA CYS A 22 10.23 -10.44 10.41
C CYS A 22 9.84 -11.60 9.52
N LYS A 23 8.87 -12.40 9.98
CA LYS A 23 8.16 -13.40 9.20
C LYS A 23 6.73 -12.94 9.03
N LEU A 24 6.27 -12.80 7.80
CA LEU A 24 4.90 -12.44 7.46
C LEU A 24 4.23 -13.60 6.74
N ALA A 25 3.05 -14.00 7.21
CA ALA A 25 2.17 -14.93 6.50
C ALA A 25 0.93 -14.14 6.03
N ILE A 26 0.72 -14.10 4.71
CA ILE A 26 -0.39 -13.39 4.05
C ILE A 26 -0.98 -14.34 3.01
N ASP A 27 -2.28 -14.63 3.12
CA ASP A 27 -3.03 -15.46 2.16
C ASP A 27 -2.40 -16.84 1.84
N GLY A 28 -1.75 -17.43 2.84
CA GLY A 28 -1.09 -18.75 2.72
C GLY A 28 0.35 -18.70 2.23
N GLU A 29 0.84 -17.54 1.81
CA GLU A 29 2.25 -17.34 1.48
C GLU A 29 3.03 -16.82 2.70
N THR A 30 4.28 -17.25 2.81
CA THR A 30 5.19 -16.79 3.88
C THR A 30 6.37 -16.05 3.26
N ARG A 31 6.62 -14.83 3.72
CA ARG A 31 7.78 -14.01 3.36
C ARG A 31 8.62 -13.71 4.59
N TYR A 32 9.91 -13.54 4.38
CA TYR A 32 10.88 -13.25 5.42
C TYR A 32 11.61 -11.95 5.10
N PHE A 33 11.92 -11.17 6.15
CA PHE A 33 12.59 -9.88 6.01
C PHE A 33 13.66 -9.74 7.08
N GLN A 34 14.69 -8.96 6.76
CA GLN A 34 15.71 -8.51 7.70
C GLN A 34 15.67 -6.99 7.79
N TRP A 35 15.80 -6.45 8.98
CA TRP A 35 15.93 -5.02 9.22
C TRP A 35 17.35 -4.53 9.00
N ASN A 36 17.49 -3.51 8.15
CA ASN A 36 18.75 -2.77 7.94
C ASN A 36 18.44 -1.29 7.65
N GLY A 37 17.78 -0.61 8.63
CA GLY A 37 17.23 0.74 8.42
C GLY A 37 15.90 0.75 7.63
N HIS A 38 15.61 -0.33 6.93
CA HIS A 38 14.33 -0.66 6.27
C HIS A 38 14.22 -2.19 6.16
N TRP A 39 13.01 -2.69 5.90
CA TRP A 39 12.80 -4.13 5.72
C TRP A 39 13.25 -4.59 4.33
N ILE A 40 14.18 -5.52 4.30
CA ILE A 40 14.73 -6.12 3.06
C ILE A 40 14.23 -7.55 2.96
N ASP A 41 13.73 -7.94 1.80
CA ASP A 41 13.34 -9.33 1.52
C ASP A 41 14.51 -10.29 1.78
N LEU A 42 14.23 -11.35 2.51
CA LEU A 42 15.19 -12.38 2.86
C LEU A 42 14.74 -13.73 2.27
N LYS A 43 15.66 -14.46 1.66
CA LYS A 43 15.36 -15.81 1.18
C LYS A 43 15.04 -16.73 2.36
N PRO A 44 14.06 -17.65 2.24
CA PRO A 44 13.73 -18.61 3.29
C PRO A 44 14.94 -19.38 3.81
N SER A 45 15.80 -19.86 2.91
CA SER A 45 17.03 -20.59 3.28
C SER A 45 18.02 -19.76 4.10
N THR A 46 18.07 -18.44 3.89
CA THR A 46 18.93 -17.54 4.68
C THR A 46 18.36 -17.33 6.07
N PHE A 47 17.02 -17.19 6.18
CA PHE A 47 16.34 -17.10 7.48
C PHE A 47 16.55 -18.36 8.30
N GLU A 48 16.38 -19.54 7.68
CA GLU A 48 16.62 -20.86 8.30
C GLU A 48 18.06 -21.01 8.75
N TYR A 49 19.03 -20.60 7.92
CA TYR A 49 20.45 -20.62 8.30
C TYR A 49 20.72 -19.76 9.54
N TYR A 50 20.13 -18.56 9.65
CA TYR A 50 20.30 -17.72 10.85
C TYR A 50 19.61 -18.29 12.08
N ARG A 51 18.44 -18.92 11.91
CA ARG A 51 17.71 -19.58 12.99
C ARG A 51 18.46 -20.79 13.55
N ASP A 52 19.07 -21.56 12.70
CA ASP A 52 19.67 -22.85 13.02
C ASP A 52 21.19 -22.76 13.29
N ASN A 53 21.72 -21.53 13.35
CA ASN A 53 23.16 -21.30 13.62
C ASN A 53 23.44 -21.31 15.12
N ASP A 54 24.21 -22.30 15.58
CA ASP A 54 24.55 -22.53 16.98
C ASP A 54 25.41 -21.43 17.63
N ASP A 55 26.07 -20.59 16.85
CA ASP A 55 26.93 -19.49 17.35
C ASP A 55 26.13 -18.23 17.77
N THR A 56 24.81 -18.27 17.66
CA THR A 56 23.95 -17.10 17.93
C THR A 56 22.62 -17.51 18.56
N HIS A 57 22.11 -16.66 19.46
CA HIS A 57 20.79 -16.83 20.01
C HIS A 57 19.76 -16.15 19.10
N PHE A 58 18.97 -16.94 18.39
CA PHE A 58 17.87 -16.52 17.52
C PHE A 58 16.53 -16.89 18.18
N ALA A 59 15.74 -15.88 18.55
CA ALA A 59 14.49 -16.11 19.27
C ALA A 59 13.34 -15.30 18.70
N GLU A 60 12.12 -15.82 18.82
CA GLU A 60 10.91 -15.04 18.66
C GLU A 60 10.86 -13.97 19.77
N SER A 61 10.59 -12.75 19.38
CA SER A 61 10.58 -11.59 20.28
C SER A 61 9.19 -11.00 20.39
N SER A 62 8.85 -10.56 21.58
CA SER A 62 7.60 -9.83 21.78
C SER A 62 7.65 -8.46 21.10
N ILE A 63 6.45 -7.91 20.86
CA ILE A 63 6.29 -6.56 20.33
C ILE A 63 6.99 -5.51 21.21
N GLU A 64 6.89 -5.68 22.53
CA GLU A 64 7.49 -4.79 23.51
C GLU A 64 9.03 -4.84 23.46
N GLU A 65 9.62 -6.02 23.30
CA GLU A 65 11.07 -6.17 23.14
C GLU A 65 11.59 -5.46 21.90
N ILE A 66 10.94 -5.64 20.75
CA ILE A 66 11.32 -4.97 19.51
C ILE A 66 11.12 -3.46 19.60
N ALA A 67 10.02 -2.99 20.20
CA ALA A 67 9.76 -1.57 20.39
C ALA A 67 10.82 -0.88 21.25
N VAL A 68 11.45 -1.62 22.16
CA VAL A 68 12.55 -1.10 23.02
C VAL A 68 13.90 -1.19 22.31
N LEU A 69 14.19 -2.31 21.64
CA LEU A 69 15.50 -2.57 21.03
C LEU A 69 15.70 -1.82 19.70
N VAL A 70 14.66 -1.79 18.87
CA VAL A 70 14.70 -1.20 17.51
C VAL A 70 13.34 -0.58 17.17
N PRO A 71 12.98 0.56 17.78
CA PRO A 71 11.65 1.16 17.63
C PRO A 71 11.29 1.49 16.17
N GLU A 72 12.26 1.86 15.35
CA GLU A 72 12.05 2.14 13.93
C GLU A 72 11.65 0.87 13.17
N ALA A 73 12.24 -0.29 13.49
CA ALA A 73 11.87 -1.57 12.90
C ALA A 73 10.45 -1.98 13.27
N PHE A 74 10.04 -1.72 14.51
CA PHE A 74 8.68 -1.98 14.98
C PHE A 74 7.64 -1.15 14.20
N ILE A 75 7.85 0.16 14.08
CA ILE A 75 6.96 1.06 13.33
C ILE A 75 6.88 0.62 11.85
N ALA A 76 8.04 0.36 11.24
CA ALA A 76 8.11 -0.06 9.86
C ALA A 76 7.51 -1.47 9.60
N ALA A 77 7.50 -2.36 10.62
CA ALA A 77 6.87 -3.68 10.49
C ALA A 77 5.34 -3.59 10.36
N GLY A 78 4.71 -2.71 11.12
CA GLY A 78 3.27 -2.43 10.98
C GLY A 78 2.93 -1.90 9.59
N ALA A 79 3.66 -0.91 9.11
CA ALA A 79 3.46 -0.33 7.78
C ALA A 79 3.70 -1.36 6.65
N LEU A 80 4.69 -2.25 6.80
CA LEU A 80 4.94 -3.34 5.87
C LEU A 80 3.77 -4.33 5.82
N LEU A 81 3.23 -4.72 6.98
CA LEU A 81 2.07 -5.61 7.07
C LEU A 81 0.84 -4.98 6.39
N ASP A 82 0.56 -3.71 6.68
CA ASP A 82 -0.57 -2.98 6.09
C ASP A 82 -0.42 -2.88 4.56
N SER A 83 0.78 -2.55 4.07
CA SER A 83 1.09 -2.45 2.65
C SER A 83 0.86 -3.78 1.92
N LEU A 84 1.40 -4.87 2.44
CA LEU A 84 1.27 -6.19 1.82
C LEU A 84 -0.17 -6.72 1.90
N THR A 85 -0.91 -6.41 2.96
CA THR A 85 -2.33 -6.72 3.08
C THR A 85 -3.15 -5.97 2.02
N ALA A 86 -2.91 -4.66 1.83
CA ALA A 86 -3.57 -3.86 0.81
C ALA A 86 -3.26 -4.36 -0.60
N GLN A 87 -1.99 -4.69 -0.89
CA GLN A 87 -1.56 -5.26 -2.17
C GLN A 87 -2.25 -6.59 -2.46
N SER A 88 -2.30 -7.51 -1.47
CA SER A 88 -2.95 -8.83 -1.62
C SER A 88 -4.43 -8.67 -1.94
N ILE A 89 -5.14 -7.83 -1.20
CA ILE A 89 -6.57 -7.56 -1.44
C ILE A 89 -6.79 -6.98 -2.84
N ALA A 90 -5.99 -6.00 -3.26
CA ALA A 90 -6.10 -5.39 -4.58
C ALA A 90 -5.84 -6.42 -5.69
N THR A 91 -4.80 -7.25 -5.53
CA THR A 91 -4.46 -8.31 -6.49
C THR A 91 -5.62 -9.32 -6.65
N ALA A 92 -6.20 -9.75 -5.54
CA ALA A 92 -7.35 -10.66 -5.57
C ALA A 92 -8.60 -10.00 -6.16
N ALA A 93 -8.88 -8.74 -5.82
CA ALA A 93 -10.05 -7.99 -6.28
C ALA A 93 -10.02 -7.71 -7.78
N HIS A 94 -8.84 -7.46 -8.36
CA HIS A 94 -8.64 -7.15 -9.77
C HIS A 94 -8.19 -8.36 -10.60
N ALA A 95 -8.21 -9.57 -10.04
CA ALA A 95 -7.80 -10.79 -10.75
C ALA A 95 -8.59 -10.98 -12.06
N GLY A 96 -7.89 -11.12 -13.19
CA GLY A 96 -8.47 -11.29 -14.50
C GLY A 96 -9.07 -10.01 -15.13
N GLN A 97 -8.99 -8.87 -14.47
CA GLN A 97 -9.35 -7.58 -15.09
C GLN A 97 -8.18 -7.05 -15.93
N VAL A 98 -8.53 -6.43 -17.05
CA VAL A 98 -7.56 -5.77 -17.92
C VAL A 98 -7.94 -4.30 -18.14
N ASP A 99 -6.95 -3.47 -18.35
CA ASP A 99 -7.15 -2.07 -18.69
C ASP A 99 -7.49 -1.87 -20.18
N LYS A 100 -7.68 -0.62 -20.61
CA LYS A 100 -8.03 -0.26 -22.01
C LYS A 100 -6.96 -0.62 -23.02
N LEU A 101 -5.74 -0.93 -22.58
CA LEU A 101 -4.63 -1.34 -23.42
C LEU A 101 -4.40 -2.86 -23.40
N GLY A 102 -5.21 -3.60 -22.58
CA GLY A 102 -5.12 -5.05 -22.45
C GLY A 102 -4.06 -5.52 -21.44
N ALA A 103 -3.45 -4.60 -20.67
CA ALA A 103 -2.56 -4.95 -19.59
C ALA A 103 -3.35 -5.36 -18.32
N ASP A 104 -2.77 -6.19 -17.45
CA ASP A 104 -3.38 -6.58 -16.18
C ASP A 104 -3.69 -5.33 -15.35
N TYR A 105 -4.96 -5.20 -14.91
CA TYR A 105 -5.42 -3.99 -14.25
C TYR A 105 -4.64 -3.67 -12.98
N ILE A 106 -4.18 -4.70 -12.26
CA ILE A 106 -3.42 -4.54 -11.02
C ILE A 106 -2.13 -3.70 -11.18
N GLU A 107 -1.59 -3.61 -12.39
CA GLU A 107 -0.42 -2.75 -12.65
C GLU A 107 -0.72 -1.27 -12.41
N HIS A 108 -1.98 -0.81 -12.62
CA HIS A 108 -2.37 0.57 -12.38
C HIS A 108 -2.31 0.93 -10.88
N PRO A 109 -3.01 0.24 -9.96
CA PRO A 109 -2.84 0.47 -8.53
C PRO A 109 -1.39 0.36 -8.04
N ALA A 110 -0.61 -0.58 -8.60
CA ALA A 110 0.81 -0.72 -8.25
C ALA A 110 1.62 0.54 -8.60
N ARG A 111 1.42 1.11 -9.79
CA ARG A 111 2.10 2.35 -10.20
C ARG A 111 1.63 3.56 -9.40
N VAL A 112 0.35 3.63 -9.03
CA VAL A 112 -0.17 4.70 -8.17
C VAL A 112 0.44 4.60 -6.78
N ALA A 113 0.49 3.40 -6.17
CA ALA A 113 1.06 3.16 -4.86
C ALA A 113 2.58 3.46 -4.80
N ALA A 114 3.31 3.21 -5.88
CA ALA A 114 4.74 3.49 -5.98
C ALA A 114 5.11 4.99 -5.84
N ASN A 115 4.14 5.91 -5.87
CA ASN A 115 4.37 7.33 -5.59
C ASN A 115 4.49 7.66 -4.10
N PHE A 116 4.19 6.71 -3.21
CA PHE A 116 4.12 6.93 -1.76
C PHE A 116 5.05 5.97 -1.03
N ASP A 117 5.79 6.50 -0.07
CA ASP A 117 6.61 5.67 0.82
C ASP A 117 5.72 4.86 1.77
N ALA A 118 5.93 3.55 1.83
CA ALA A 118 5.06 2.63 2.58
C ALA A 118 5.10 2.84 4.10
N VAL A 119 6.13 3.49 4.64
CA VAL A 119 6.29 3.74 6.09
C VAL A 119 5.82 5.14 6.46
N THR A 120 6.34 6.16 5.79
CA THR A 120 6.07 7.57 6.14
C THR A 120 4.76 8.11 5.55
N GLN A 121 4.24 7.45 4.51
CA GLN A 121 2.98 7.77 3.83
C GLN A 121 2.08 6.51 3.74
N SER A 122 2.03 5.72 4.82
CA SER A 122 1.37 4.40 4.81
C SER A 122 -0.11 4.45 4.45
N THR A 123 -0.83 5.50 4.88
CA THR A 123 -2.24 5.69 4.52
C THR A 123 -2.42 5.91 3.02
N GLU A 124 -1.64 6.81 2.42
CA GLU A 124 -1.66 7.08 0.98
C GLU A 124 -1.25 5.85 0.17
N HIS A 125 -0.18 5.17 0.59
CA HIS A 125 0.33 3.98 -0.07
C HIS A 125 -0.71 2.85 -0.10
N CYS A 126 -1.30 2.51 1.04
CA CYS A 126 -2.32 1.47 1.13
C CYS A 126 -3.62 1.89 0.40
N ALA A 127 -4.04 3.17 0.53
CA ALA A 127 -5.20 3.67 -0.18
C ALA A 127 -4.98 3.68 -1.70
N ALA A 128 -3.76 3.90 -2.17
CA ALA A 128 -3.42 3.83 -3.59
C ALA A 128 -3.54 2.39 -4.14
N TRP A 129 -3.15 1.36 -3.39
CA TRP A 129 -3.43 -0.03 -3.76
C TRP A 129 -4.93 -0.32 -3.85
N LEU A 130 -5.74 0.26 -2.97
CA LEU A 130 -7.15 -0.10 -2.78
C LEU A 130 -8.14 0.86 -3.45
N HIS A 131 -7.70 1.94 -4.12
CA HIS A 131 -8.55 3.06 -4.52
C HIS A 131 -9.72 2.69 -5.45
N ASP A 132 -9.54 1.68 -6.29
CA ASP A 132 -10.56 1.19 -7.23
C ASP A 132 -11.26 -0.09 -6.74
N VAL A 133 -10.81 -0.71 -5.63
CA VAL A 133 -11.34 -2.00 -5.16
C VAL A 133 -12.82 -1.93 -4.85
N LEU A 134 -13.31 -0.87 -4.19
CA LEU A 134 -14.71 -0.71 -3.85
C LEU A 134 -15.60 -0.32 -5.05
N GLU A 135 -15.01 0.23 -6.11
CA GLU A 135 -15.74 0.64 -7.33
C GLU A 135 -15.84 -0.53 -8.33
N ASP A 136 -14.74 -1.28 -8.49
CA ASP A 136 -14.56 -2.23 -9.60
C ASP A 136 -14.62 -3.71 -9.15
N SER A 137 -14.95 -3.99 -7.88
CA SER A 137 -15.06 -5.35 -7.36
C SER A 137 -16.24 -5.50 -6.35
N PRO A 138 -16.62 -6.73 -5.98
CA PRO A 138 -17.65 -6.97 -4.97
C PRO A 138 -17.18 -6.72 -3.52
N VAL A 139 -15.93 -6.37 -3.30
CA VAL A 139 -15.37 -6.09 -1.97
C VAL A 139 -16.03 -4.86 -1.37
N THR A 140 -16.37 -4.96 -0.09
CA THR A 140 -17.01 -3.89 0.67
C THR A 140 -16.06 -3.25 1.67
N ALA A 141 -16.33 -2.01 2.09
CA ALA A 141 -15.55 -1.33 3.13
C ALA A 141 -15.54 -2.11 4.46
N ARG A 142 -16.61 -2.83 4.78
CA ARG A 142 -16.68 -3.70 5.94
C ARG A 142 -15.66 -4.85 5.83
N GLN A 143 -15.58 -5.50 4.68
CA GLN A 143 -14.61 -6.57 4.46
C GLN A 143 -13.17 -6.08 4.52
N LEU A 144 -12.88 -4.87 4.05
CA LEU A 144 -11.57 -4.25 4.24
C LEU A 144 -11.20 -4.11 5.73
N LEU A 145 -12.13 -3.60 6.55
CA LEU A 145 -11.92 -3.50 8.01
C LEU A 145 -11.75 -4.88 8.67
N GLU A 146 -12.56 -5.86 8.28
CA GLU A 146 -12.48 -7.24 8.78
C GLU A 146 -11.18 -7.93 8.37
N ALA A 147 -10.59 -7.56 7.23
CA ALA A 147 -9.27 -8.01 6.78
C ALA A 147 -8.10 -7.32 7.51
N GLY A 148 -8.37 -6.34 8.36
CA GLY A 148 -7.34 -5.63 9.14
C GLY A 148 -6.81 -4.37 8.48
N VAL A 149 -7.41 -3.91 7.37
CA VAL A 149 -7.02 -2.62 6.74
C VAL A 149 -7.32 -1.47 7.73
N PRO A 150 -6.33 -0.59 8.00
CA PRO A 150 -6.52 0.52 8.92
C PRO A 150 -7.71 1.41 8.57
N ARG A 151 -8.46 1.85 9.58
CA ARG A 151 -9.65 2.69 9.39
C ARG A 151 -9.38 3.93 8.53
N ALA A 152 -8.26 4.63 8.76
CA ALA A 152 -7.88 5.81 7.99
C ALA A 152 -7.71 5.52 6.49
N VAL A 153 -7.18 4.33 6.15
CA VAL A 153 -7.07 3.86 4.76
C VAL A 153 -8.48 3.63 4.18
N VAL A 154 -9.36 2.93 4.90
CA VAL A 154 -10.73 2.65 4.42
C VAL A 154 -11.52 3.94 4.21
N GLU A 155 -11.40 4.92 5.13
CA GLU A 155 -12.03 6.24 5.01
C GLU A 155 -11.52 6.98 3.75
N THR A 156 -10.22 6.91 3.49
CA THR A 156 -9.61 7.47 2.29
C THR A 156 -10.13 6.81 1.02
N VAL A 157 -10.20 5.48 0.98
CA VAL A 157 -10.74 4.72 -0.17
C VAL A 157 -12.21 5.05 -0.42
N LEU A 158 -13.03 5.17 0.64
CA LEU A 158 -14.44 5.58 0.51
C LEU A 158 -14.61 6.97 -0.11
N LEU A 159 -13.69 7.90 0.16
CA LEU A 159 -13.68 9.22 -0.48
C LEU A 159 -13.33 9.12 -1.98
N LEU A 160 -12.44 8.20 -2.34
CA LEU A 160 -11.98 7.98 -3.71
C LEU A 160 -13.00 7.23 -4.56
N THR A 161 -13.85 6.39 -3.93
CA THR A 161 -14.88 5.59 -4.61
C THR A 161 -15.96 6.49 -5.21
N ARG A 162 -16.16 6.39 -6.52
CA ARG A 162 -17.16 7.19 -7.24
C ARG A 162 -18.56 6.60 -7.07
N ASN A 163 -19.49 7.43 -6.65
CA ASN A 163 -20.91 7.10 -6.64
C ASN A 163 -21.64 7.99 -7.67
N SER A 164 -22.30 7.38 -8.65
CA SER A 164 -23.02 8.10 -9.72
C SER A 164 -24.15 8.99 -9.22
N ALA A 165 -24.72 8.71 -8.04
CA ALA A 165 -25.74 9.54 -7.41
C ALA A 165 -25.18 10.84 -6.77
N VAL A 166 -23.85 10.93 -6.63
CA VAL A 166 -23.16 12.10 -6.03
C VAL A 166 -22.69 13.04 -7.14
N PRO A 167 -23.09 14.33 -7.12
CA PRO A 167 -22.58 15.32 -8.09
C PRO A 167 -21.05 15.40 -8.11
N SER A 168 -20.48 15.63 -9.29
CA SER A 168 -19.02 15.65 -9.46
C SER A 168 -18.34 16.70 -8.58
N ASP A 169 -18.92 17.89 -8.46
CA ASP A 169 -18.34 18.97 -7.67
C ASP A 169 -18.26 18.58 -6.18
N PHE A 170 -19.32 17.96 -5.65
CA PHE A 170 -19.33 17.50 -4.26
C PHE A 170 -18.31 16.35 -4.03
N TYR A 171 -18.16 15.44 -4.99
CA TYR A 171 -17.16 14.38 -4.94
C TYR A 171 -15.75 14.96 -4.85
N TYR A 172 -15.39 15.89 -5.77
CA TYR A 172 -14.06 16.50 -5.76
C TYR A 172 -13.83 17.43 -4.57
N ASP A 173 -14.87 18.12 -4.07
CA ASP A 173 -14.77 18.96 -2.87
C ASP A 173 -14.33 18.13 -1.65
N ARG A 174 -14.93 16.96 -1.44
CA ARG A 174 -14.56 16.07 -0.35
C ARG A 174 -13.13 15.54 -0.47
N ILE A 175 -12.70 15.16 -1.66
CA ILE A 175 -11.33 14.70 -1.91
C ILE A 175 -10.35 15.85 -1.69
N ARG A 176 -10.63 17.04 -2.20
CA ARG A 176 -9.74 18.21 -2.06
C ARG A 176 -9.45 18.54 -0.60
N ASP A 177 -10.45 18.43 0.26
CA ASP A 177 -10.36 18.82 1.66
C ASP A 177 -9.73 17.70 2.55
N HIS A 178 -9.41 16.51 1.98
CA HIS A 178 -8.76 15.40 2.65
C HIS A 178 -7.38 15.12 2.01
N GLU A 179 -6.31 15.34 2.78
CA GLU A 179 -4.94 15.34 2.26
C GLU A 179 -4.56 14.04 1.55
N ALA A 180 -4.72 12.90 2.23
CA ALA A 180 -4.37 11.60 1.66
C ALA A 180 -5.21 11.25 0.43
N ALA A 181 -6.54 11.46 0.46
CA ALA A 181 -7.40 11.19 -0.69
C ALA A 181 -7.03 12.07 -1.90
N ARG A 182 -6.70 13.34 -1.65
CA ARG A 182 -6.25 14.26 -2.70
C ARG A 182 -4.93 13.82 -3.31
N ALA A 183 -3.95 13.43 -2.48
CA ALA A 183 -2.65 12.95 -2.95
C ALA A 183 -2.81 11.70 -3.84
N VAL A 184 -3.56 10.71 -3.38
CA VAL A 184 -3.84 9.48 -4.14
C VAL A 184 -4.58 9.79 -5.44
N LYS A 185 -5.61 10.67 -5.42
CA LYS A 185 -6.35 11.03 -6.65
C LYS A 185 -5.49 11.77 -7.67
N LEU A 186 -4.55 12.59 -7.22
CA LEU A 186 -3.60 13.25 -8.12
C LEU A 186 -2.60 12.27 -8.73
N ALA A 187 -2.15 11.26 -7.98
CA ALA A 187 -1.29 10.18 -8.48
C ALA A 187 -2.04 9.28 -9.48
N ASP A 188 -3.28 8.90 -9.19
CA ASP A 188 -4.17 8.18 -10.12
C ASP A 188 -4.33 8.96 -11.44
N ILE A 189 -4.65 10.25 -11.37
CA ILE A 189 -4.77 11.10 -12.56
C ILE A 189 -3.43 11.18 -13.32
N ALA A 190 -2.30 11.21 -12.62
CA ALA A 190 -0.98 11.24 -13.24
C ALA A 190 -0.70 9.95 -14.05
N ASP A 191 -0.97 8.77 -13.47
CA ASP A 191 -0.82 7.48 -14.18
C ASP A 191 -1.77 7.41 -15.38
N ASN A 192 -3.03 7.77 -15.21
CA ASN A 192 -4.04 7.75 -16.27
C ASN A 192 -3.76 8.76 -17.41
N THR A 193 -2.97 9.80 -17.17
CA THR A 193 -2.61 10.83 -18.17
C THR A 193 -1.16 10.71 -18.63
N ALA A 194 -0.42 9.70 -18.21
CA ALA A 194 0.95 9.48 -18.61
C ALA A 194 1.05 9.32 -20.15
N GLU A 195 2.06 9.94 -20.75
CA GLU A 195 2.21 9.98 -22.22
C GLU A 195 2.35 8.59 -22.82
N TRP A 196 3.13 7.70 -22.18
CA TRP A 196 3.30 6.32 -22.63
C TRP A 196 1.97 5.56 -22.74
N ARG A 197 0.97 5.90 -21.91
CA ARG A 197 -0.37 5.31 -21.89
C ARG A 197 -1.29 6.01 -22.90
N THR A 198 -1.35 7.34 -22.85
CA THR A 198 -2.27 8.11 -23.68
C THR A 198 -1.89 8.14 -25.16
N SER A 199 -0.59 8.00 -25.50
CA SER A 199 -0.12 7.92 -26.90
C SER A 199 -0.65 6.68 -27.64
N GLN A 200 -1.03 5.63 -26.93
CA GLN A 200 -1.56 4.39 -27.48
C GLN A 200 -3.09 4.44 -27.75
N LEU A 201 -3.77 5.48 -27.25
CA LEU A 201 -5.21 5.66 -27.41
C LEU A 201 -5.54 6.38 -28.74
N ASP A 202 -6.72 6.12 -29.28
CA ASP A 202 -7.22 6.89 -30.41
C ASP A 202 -7.39 8.39 -30.07
N PRO A 203 -7.29 9.30 -31.06
CA PRO A 203 -7.29 10.75 -30.79
C PRO A 203 -8.56 11.25 -30.08
N ALA A 204 -9.74 10.66 -30.35
CA ALA A 204 -10.99 11.10 -29.73
C ALA A 204 -11.04 10.71 -28.24
N THR A 205 -10.63 9.48 -27.90
CA THR A 205 -10.51 9.02 -26.52
C THR A 205 -9.48 9.83 -25.75
N ARG A 206 -8.30 10.09 -26.35
CA ARG A 206 -7.25 10.93 -25.76
C ARG A 206 -7.77 12.32 -25.42
N SER A 207 -8.47 12.99 -26.35
CA SER A 207 -9.03 14.33 -26.15
C SER A 207 -10.04 14.34 -24.99
N LYS A 208 -10.96 13.38 -24.95
CA LYS A 208 -11.96 13.25 -23.86
C LYS A 208 -11.30 13.06 -22.49
N LEU A 209 -10.27 12.20 -22.41
CA LEU A 209 -9.55 11.98 -21.17
C LEU A 209 -8.77 13.21 -20.73
N ALA A 210 -8.12 13.91 -21.65
CA ALA A 210 -7.40 15.16 -21.37
C ALA A 210 -8.35 16.21 -20.78
N GLU A 211 -9.53 16.41 -21.37
CA GLU A 211 -10.54 17.35 -20.87
C GLU A 211 -11.04 16.92 -19.46
N LYS A 212 -11.41 15.63 -19.30
CA LYS A 212 -11.86 15.08 -18.02
C LYS A 212 -10.85 15.33 -16.91
N TYR A 213 -9.58 15.00 -17.13
CA TYR A 213 -8.55 15.07 -16.11
C TYR A 213 -8.05 16.52 -15.87
N THR A 214 -8.11 17.41 -16.86
CA THR A 214 -7.87 18.85 -16.66
C THR A 214 -8.90 19.42 -15.68
N LYS A 215 -10.20 19.14 -15.89
CA LYS A 215 -11.26 19.55 -14.96
C LYS A 215 -11.07 18.95 -13.55
N ALA A 216 -10.72 17.67 -13.47
CA ALA A 216 -10.48 16.99 -12.20
C ALA A 216 -9.31 17.62 -11.43
N ARG A 217 -8.17 17.91 -12.08
CA ARG A 217 -7.02 18.57 -11.45
C ARG A 217 -7.39 19.94 -10.93
N ALA A 218 -8.10 20.77 -11.73
CA ALA A 218 -8.55 22.09 -11.31
C ALA A 218 -9.49 22.02 -10.08
N ALA A 219 -10.38 21.02 -10.01
CA ALA A 219 -11.28 20.83 -8.87
C ALA A 219 -10.54 20.40 -7.59
N LEU A 220 -9.37 19.77 -7.71
CA LEU A 220 -8.53 19.32 -6.59
C LEU A 220 -7.53 20.38 -6.10
N GLU A 221 -7.42 21.54 -6.75
CA GLU A 221 -6.57 22.62 -6.28
C GLU A 221 -7.02 23.11 -4.90
N PRO A 222 -6.07 23.32 -3.95
CA PRO A 222 -6.40 23.83 -2.64
C PRO A 222 -7.11 25.20 -2.75
N ARG A 223 -8.18 25.39 -1.99
CA ARG A 223 -8.80 26.72 -1.90
C ARG A 223 -7.82 27.70 -1.29
N ARG A 224 -7.52 28.79 -1.96
CA ARG A 224 -6.71 29.87 -1.39
C ARG A 224 -7.40 30.33 -0.10
N LYS A 225 -6.70 30.21 1.04
CA LYS A 225 -7.16 30.80 2.29
C LYS A 225 -7.27 32.31 2.04
N LYS A 226 -8.50 32.84 2.18
CA LYS A 226 -8.73 34.27 2.19
C LYS A 226 -8.23 34.88 3.49
#